data_8981df2a7c61d9d6177452d2046264d6
#
_entry.id   8981df2a7c61d9d6177452d2046264d6
#
_cell.length_a   1.000
_cell.length_b   1.000
_cell.length_c   1.000
_cell.angle_alpha   90.00
_cell.angle_beta   90.00
_cell.angle_gamma   90.00
#
_symmetry.space_group_name_H-M   'P 1'
#
loop_
_entity.id
_entity.type
_entity.pdbx_description
1 polymer ?
#
loop_
_entity_poly.entity_id
_entity_poly.type
_entity_poly.pdbx_seq_one_letter_code
_entity_poly.pdbx_strand_id
1 'polypeptide(L)'
;MPKRATKVVLSEKEQEALTRISRRYRSEQQVAQRARIILAAAQGQSNAHIARELAINVDTARLWRDRWVGLQGIDLDTLSITERLQDAPRPGKKPEITMEQRCQMAALACEAPAKAGRPISQWTGREIAEEMRARGIVEQISPRHAARLLKKGGCNHTASAIG
;
A
#
# COMPACT_ATOMS: atom_id res chain seq x y z
N MET A 1 33.79 5.64 8.94
CA MET A 1 34.22 4.37 8.31
C MET A 1 33.23 4.03 7.21
N PRO A 2 33.60 3.85 5.94
CA PRO A 2 32.71 3.40 4.91
C PRO A 2 32.23 1.98 5.25
N LYS A 3 30.90 1.79 5.36
CA LYS A 3 30.32 0.46 5.58
C LYS A 3 30.68 -0.42 4.38
N ARG A 4 31.33 -1.55 4.63
CA ARG A 4 31.59 -2.55 3.59
C ARG A 4 30.24 -3.01 3.01
N ALA A 5 30.20 -3.13 1.69
CA ALA A 5 29.01 -3.63 1.01
C ALA A 5 28.73 -5.08 1.42
N THR A 6 27.51 -5.38 1.80
CA THR A 6 27.09 -6.73 2.22
C THR A 6 27.33 -7.73 1.08
N LYS A 7 27.94 -8.87 1.38
CA LYS A 7 28.23 -9.90 0.39
C LYS A 7 26.92 -10.60 -0.01
N VAL A 8 26.65 -10.69 -1.31
CA VAL A 8 25.53 -11.45 -1.87
C VAL A 8 26.09 -12.79 -2.37
N VAL A 9 25.46 -13.88 -1.93
CA VAL A 9 25.73 -15.24 -2.43
C VAL A 9 24.47 -15.75 -3.10
N LEU A 10 24.56 -16.21 -4.33
CA LEU A 10 23.43 -16.74 -5.08
C LEU A 10 23.62 -18.24 -5.31
N SER A 11 22.54 -19.00 -5.17
CA SER A 11 22.47 -20.37 -5.67
C SER A 11 22.35 -20.37 -7.20
N GLU A 12 22.64 -21.50 -7.85
CA GLU A 12 22.49 -21.63 -9.30
C GLU A 12 21.06 -21.31 -9.77
N LYS A 13 20.06 -21.80 -9.04
CA LYS A 13 18.63 -21.52 -9.32
C LYS A 13 18.31 -20.04 -9.25
N GLU A 14 18.82 -19.33 -8.24
CA GLU A 14 18.62 -17.88 -8.08
C GLU A 14 19.32 -17.11 -9.20
N GLN A 15 20.53 -17.48 -9.54
CA GLN A 15 21.31 -16.84 -10.60
C GLN A 15 20.64 -17.01 -11.97
N GLU A 16 20.16 -18.19 -12.31
CA GLU A 16 19.44 -18.47 -13.55
C GLU A 16 18.13 -17.66 -13.63
N ALA A 17 17.33 -17.69 -12.56
CA ALA A 17 16.07 -16.97 -12.52
C ALA A 17 16.27 -15.44 -12.60
N LEU A 18 17.23 -14.89 -11.87
CA LEU A 18 17.58 -13.46 -11.95
C LEU A 18 18.07 -13.08 -13.35
N THR A 19 18.89 -13.93 -13.98
CA THR A 19 19.37 -13.71 -15.33
C THR A 19 18.21 -13.71 -16.34
N ARG A 20 17.27 -14.64 -16.18
CA ARG A 20 16.06 -14.70 -17.02
C ARG A 20 15.19 -13.43 -16.85
N ILE A 21 15.00 -12.98 -15.61
CA ILE A 21 14.23 -11.76 -15.31
C ILE A 21 14.92 -10.52 -15.90
N SER A 22 16.24 -10.40 -15.75
CA SER A 22 17.01 -9.26 -16.25
C SER A 22 16.99 -9.08 -17.77
N ARG A 23 16.77 -10.19 -18.52
CA ARG A 23 16.74 -10.24 -19.99
C ARG A 23 15.34 -10.17 -20.58
N ARG A 24 14.28 -10.39 -19.81
CA ARG A 24 12.91 -10.38 -20.30
C ARG A 24 12.48 -8.99 -20.74
N TYR A 25 12.14 -8.83 -22.00
CA TYR A 25 11.63 -7.58 -22.58
C TYR A 25 10.26 -7.15 -21.98
N ARG A 26 9.46 -8.11 -21.52
CA ARG A 26 8.13 -7.86 -20.91
C ARG A 26 8.12 -7.82 -19.38
N SER A 27 9.26 -7.95 -18.71
CA SER A 27 9.34 -7.75 -17.27
C SER A 27 9.11 -6.26 -16.95
N GLU A 28 8.44 -5.99 -15.86
CA GLU A 28 8.39 -4.63 -15.33
C GLU A 28 9.83 -4.10 -15.23
N GLN A 29 10.08 -2.96 -15.85
CA GLN A 29 11.44 -2.38 -15.97
C GLN A 29 12.14 -2.30 -14.62
N GLN A 30 11.38 -2.01 -13.56
CA GLN A 30 11.90 -1.96 -12.19
C GLN A 30 12.38 -3.32 -11.69
N VAL A 31 11.63 -4.40 -11.95
CA VAL A 31 11.99 -5.75 -11.52
C VAL A 31 13.25 -6.23 -12.24
N ALA A 32 13.36 -5.97 -13.54
CA ALA A 32 14.55 -6.27 -14.32
C ALA A 32 15.79 -5.48 -13.83
N GLN A 33 15.62 -4.20 -13.49
CA GLN A 33 16.69 -3.37 -12.92
C GLN A 33 17.16 -3.90 -11.57
N ARG A 34 16.23 -4.29 -10.69
CA ARG A 34 16.52 -4.89 -9.39
C ARG A 34 17.29 -6.22 -9.53
N ALA A 35 16.88 -7.07 -10.48
CA ALA A 35 17.61 -8.30 -10.79
C ALA A 35 19.05 -8.03 -11.22
N ARG A 36 19.30 -7.01 -12.05
CA ARG A 36 20.65 -6.59 -12.45
C ARG A 36 21.48 -6.11 -11.26
N ILE A 37 20.90 -5.35 -10.33
CA ILE A 37 21.58 -4.93 -9.10
C ILE A 37 22.07 -6.15 -8.32
N ILE A 38 21.23 -7.16 -8.11
CA ILE A 38 21.57 -8.35 -7.33
C ILE A 38 22.63 -9.19 -8.04
N LEU A 39 22.52 -9.38 -9.36
CA LEU A 39 23.54 -10.08 -10.15
C LEU A 39 24.92 -9.40 -10.06
N ALA A 40 24.96 -8.07 -10.23
CA ALA A 40 26.19 -7.30 -10.12
C ALA A 40 26.77 -7.35 -8.70
N ALA A 41 25.90 -7.32 -7.67
CA ALA A 41 26.29 -7.46 -6.28
C ALA A 41 26.90 -8.85 -5.97
N ALA A 42 26.37 -9.91 -6.56
CA ALA A 42 26.90 -11.28 -6.44
C ALA A 42 28.28 -11.44 -7.09
N GLN A 43 28.57 -10.66 -8.14
CA GLN A 43 29.88 -10.55 -8.77
C GLN A 43 30.90 -9.78 -7.92
N GLY A 44 30.52 -9.29 -6.74
CA GLY A 44 31.39 -8.54 -5.85
C GLY A 44 31.51 -7.05 -6.15
N GLN A 45 30.72 -6.51 -7.08
CA GLN A 45 30.76 -5.10 -7.41
C GLN A 45 30.32 -4.21 -6.23
N SER A 46 30.93 -3.03 -6.10
CA SER A 46 30.54 -2.06 -5.08
C SER A 46 29.22 -1.36 -5.42
N ASN A 47 28.51 -0.86 -4.41
CA ASN A 47 27.26 -0.13 -4.63
C ASN A 47 27.46 1.10 -5.54
N ALA A 48 28.57 1.80 -5.40
CA ALA A 48 28.91 2.95 -6.24
C ALA A 48 29.18 2.55 -7.71
N HIS A 49 29.77 1.38 -7.94
CA HIS A 49 29.99 0.86 -9.30
C HIS A 49 28.66 0.47 -9.96
N ILE A 50 27.84 -0.30 -9.25
CA ILE A 50 26.49 -0.70 -9.69
C ILE A 50 25.63 0.52 -10.02
N ALA A 51 25.67 1.55 -9.15
CA ALA A 51 24.91 2.77 -9.35
C ALA A 51 25.28 3.51 -10.63
N ARG A 52 26.60 3.59 -10.93
CA ARG A 52 27.10 4.22 -12.16
C ARG A 52 26.73 3.41 -13.41
N GLU A 53 26.93 2.08 -13.35
CA GLU A 53 26.65 1.20 -14.48
C GLU A 53 25.17 1.17 -14.87
N LEU A 54 24.28 1.15 -13.85
CA LEU A 54 22.84 1.08 -14.07
C LEU A 54 22.14 2.46 -14.09
N ALA A 55 22.88 3.56 -13.99
CA ALA A 55 22.37 4.93 -13.90
C ALA A 55 21.30 5.12 -12.82
N ILE A 56 21.56 4.61 -11.60
CA ILE A 56 20.67 4.68 -10.45
C ILE A 56 21.35 5.35 -9.26
N ASN A 57 20.55 5.65 -8.21
CA ASN A 57 21.11 6.16 -6.97
C ASN A 57 21.86 5.03 -6.21
N VAL A 58 22.99 5.37 -5.56
CA VAL A 58 23.77 4.44 -4.72
C VAL A 58 22.93 3.85 -3.60
N ASP A 59 22.02 4.64 -3.01
CA ASP A 59 21.14 4.17 -1.96
C ASP A 59 20.12 3.14 -2.48
N THR A 60 19.71 3.24 -3.74
CA THR A 60 18.89 2.22 -4.40
C THR A 60 19.64 0.90 -4.54
N ALA A 61 20.91 0.94 -4.98
CA ALA A 61 21.73 -0.26 -5.08
C ALA A 61 21.97 -0.90 -3.69
N ARG A 62 22.23 -0.08 -2.67
CA ARG A 62 22.38 -0.53 -1.28
C ARG A 62 21.11 -1.18 -0.75
N LEU A 63 19.96 -0.50 -0.91
CA LEU A 63 18.66 -0.96 -0.44
C LEU A 63 18.32 -2.36 -0.96
N TRP A 64 18.47 -2.58 -2.27
CA TRP A 64 18.13 -3.86 -2.89
C TRP A 64 19.11 -4.96 -2.52
N ARG A 65 20.40 -4.64 -2.38
CA ARG A 65 21.42 -5.58 -1.88
C ARG A 65 21.09 -6.03 -0.45
N ASP A 66 20.88 -5.08 0.46
CA ASP A 66 20.61 -5.38 1.88
C ASP A 66 19.29 -6.13 2.04
N ARG A 67 18.27 -5.75 1.29
CA ARG A 67 16.98 -6.45 1.27
C ARG A 67 17.12 -7.89 0.77
N TRP A 68 17.86 -8.12 -0.30
CA TRP A 68 18.09 -9.47 -0.82
C TRP A 68 18.77 -10.35 0.22
N VAL A 69 19.83 -9.86 0.84
CA VAL A 69 20.55 -10.58 1.89
C VAL A 69 19.65 -10.89 3.08
N GLY A 70 18.80 -9.94 3.49
CA GLY A 70 17.82 -10.16 4.56
C GLY A 70 16.79 -11.23 4.26
N LEU A 71 16.55 -11.54 2.98
CA LEU A 71 15.60 -12.56 2.53
C LEU A 71 16.25 -13.90 2.16
N GLN A 72 17.59 -14.02 2.19
CA GLN A 72 18.30 -15.25 1.81
C GLN A 72 17.99 -16.46 2.69
N GLY A 73 17.54 -16.24 3.93
CA GLY A 73 17.12 -17.33 4.83
C GLY A 73 15.70 -17.88 4.57
N ILE A 74 14.95 -17.28 3.67
CA ILE A 74 13.56 -17.69 3.36
C ILE A 74 13.61 -18.63 2.15
N ASP A 75 12.89 -19.76 2.23
CA ASP A 75 12.81 -20.72 1.13
C ASP A 75 12.14 -20.10 -0.10
N LEU A 76 12.57 -20.51 -1.30
CA LEU A 76 12.01 -20.05 -2.58
C LEU A 76 10.57 -20.52 -2.80
N ASP A 77 10.16 -21.62 -2.16
CA ASP A 77 8.78 -22.09 -2.19
C ASP A 77 7.85 -21.19 -1.37
N THR A 78 8.39 -20.53 -0.33
CA THR A 78 7.64 -19.59 0.51
C THR A 78 7.63 -18.18 -0.09
N LEU A 79 8.75 -17.73 -0.66
CA LEU A 79 8.89 -16.40 -1.23
C LEU A 79 9.67 -16.49 -2.55
N SER A 80 8.96 -16.43 -3.65
CA SER A 80 9.56 -16.51 -5.00
C SER A 80 10.52 -15.36 -5.28
N ILE A 81 11.43 -15.57 -6.22
CA ILE A 81 12.41 -14.55 -6.64
C ILE A 81 11.72 -13.26 -7.11
N THR A 82 10.61 -13.40 -7.82
CA THR A 82 9.83 -12.23 -8.29
C THR A 82 9.27 -11.42 -7.13
N GLU A 83 8.72 -12.06 -6.11
CA GLU A 83 8.20 -11.41 -4.91
C GLU A 83 9.31 -10.72 -4.11
N ARG A 84 10.51 -11.33 -4.02
CA ARG A 84 11.68 -10.70 -3.39
C ARG A 84 12.08 -9.39 -4.08
N LEU A 85 11.85 -9.29 -5.38
CA LEU A 85 12.14 -8.10 -6.19
C LEU A 85 10.99 -7.08 -6.23
N GLN A 86 9.81 -7.39 -5.68
CA GLN A 86 8.70 -6.43 -5.57
C GLN A 86 8.88 -5.47 -4.40
N ASP A 87 8.24 -4.30 -4.49
CA ASP A 87 8.20 -3.37 -3.37
C ASP A 87 7.44 -3.98 -2.19
N ALA A 88 7.95 -3.77 -0.97
CA ALA A 88 7.17 -4.10 0.22
C ALA A 88 5.89 -3.27 0.25
N PRO A 89 4.76 -3.85 0.69
CA PRO A 89 3.54 -3.08 0.90
C PRO A 89 3.83 -1.89 1.80
N ARG A 90 3.59 -0.68 1.29
CA ARG A 90 3.74 0.51 2.11
C ARG A 90 2.46 0.69 2.92
N PRO A 91 2.54 0.84 4.25
CA PRO A 91 1.37 1.23 5.02
C PRO A 91 0.92 2.60 4.48
N GLY A 92 -0.25 2.62 3.85
CA GLY A 92 -0.86 3.87 3.40
C GLY A 92 -1.14 4.82 4.58
N LYS A 93 -1.62 6.03 4.28
CA LYS A 93 -2.12 6.94 5.32
C LYS A 93 -3.16 6.18 6.17
N LYS A 94 -2.97 6.17 7.49
CA LYS A 94 -3.95 5.59 8.41
C LYS A 94 -5.33 6.22 8.13
N PRO A 95 -6.40 5.42 8.06
CA PRO A 95 -7.73 5.97 7.86
C PRO A 95 -8.07 6.91 9.01
N GLU A 96 -8.48 8.13 8.69
CA GLU A 96 -8.89 9.13 9.68
C GLU A 96 -10.16 8.71 10.44
N ILE A 97 -10.96 7.84 9.82
CA ILE A 97 -12.21 7.30 10.37
C ILE A 97 -12.04 5.79 10.52
N THR A 98 -12.18 5.30 11.73
CA THR A 98 -12.06 3.87 12.05
C THR A 98 -13.22 3.06 11.47
N MET A 99 -13.08 1.74 11.43
CA MET A 99 -14.16 0.86 10.98
C MET A 99 -15.38 0.96 11.91
N GLU A 100 -15.16 1.04 13.22
CA GLU A 100 -16.21 1.23 14.21
C GLU A 100 -17.00 2.52 13.96
N GLN A 101 -16.32 3.63 13.77
CA GLN A 101 -16.94 4.92 13.44
C GLN A 101 -17.72 4.86 12.13
N ARG A 102 -17.28 4.07 11.15
CA ARG A 102 -18.04 3.83 9.90
C ARG A 102 -19.31 3.03 10.15
N CYS A 103 -19.26 2.01 10.99
CA CYS A 103 -20.44 1.24 11.37
C CYS A 103 -21.47 2.12 12.10
N GLN A 104 -21.01 2.95 13.03
CA GLN A 104 -21.86 3.92 13.74
C GLN A 104 -22.48 4.93 12.78
N MET A 105 -21.72 5.43 11.81
CA MET A 105 -22.22 6.31 10.75
C MET A 105 -23.27 5.63 9.88
N ALA A 106 -23.08 4.37 9.52
CA ALA A 106 -24.05 3.60 8.75
C ALA A 106 -25.34 3.37 9.54
N ALA A 107 -25.23 3.03 10.81
CA ALA A 107 -26.39 2.89 11.72
C ALA A 107 -27.17 4.20 11.83
N LEU A 108 -26.46 5.33 12.03
CA LEU A 108 -27.04 6.67 12.05
C LEU A 108 -27.79 6.98 10.75
N ALA A 109 -27.21 6.65 9.60
CA ALA A 109 -27.85 6.88 8.30
C ALA A 109 -29.12 6.04 8.08
N CYS A 110 -29.28 4.93 8.78
CA CYS A 110 -30.49 4.10 8.77
C CYS A 110 -31.56 4.60 9.76
N GLU A 111 -31.21 5.49 10.71
CA GLU A 111 -32.20 6.09 11.60
C GLU A 111 -33.03 7.16 10.88
N ALA A 112 -34.31 7.28 11.24
CA ALA A 112 -35.10 8.40 10.76
C ALA A 112 -34.57 9.72 11.36
N PRO A 113 -34.34 10.77 10.55
CA PRO A 113 -33.81 12.06 11.05
C PRO A 113 -34.64 12.68 12.18
N ALA A 114 -35.95 12.47 12.17
CA ALA A 114 -36.88 12.92 13.22
C ALA A 114 -36.52 12.37 14.60
N LYS A 115 -35.93 11.17 14.70
CA LYS A 115 -35.47 10.61 15.99
C LYS A 115 -34.28 11.38 16.58
N ALA A 116 -33.50 12.04 15.73
CA ALA A 116 -32.43 12.92 16.14
C ALA A 116 -32.89 14.38 16.34
N GLY A 117 -34.22 14.62 16.34
CA GLY A 117 -34.77 15.97 16.48
C GLY A 117 -34.56 16.89 15.27
N ARG A 118 -34.24 16.33 14.10
CA ARG A 118 -33.99 17.10 12.88
C ARG A 118 -35.24 17.11 11.99
N PRO A 119 -35.77 18.29 11.61
CA PRO A 119 -36.95 18.44 10.78
C PRO A 119 -36.65 18.25 9.28
N ILE A 120 -36.04 17.12 8.92
CA ILE A 120 -35.66 16.77 7.57
C ILE A 120 -36.18 15.38 7.22
N SER A 121 -36.46 15.14 5.97
CA SER A 121 -36.99 13.86 5.48
C SER A 121 -35.89 12.83 5.21
N GLN A 122 -34.67 13.28 4.87
CA GLN A 122 -33.55 12.42 4.52
C GLN A 122 -32.23 13.02 5.04
N TRP A 123 -31.29 12.13 5.39
CA TRP A 123 -29.95 12.52 5.77
C TRP A 123 -29.13 12.99 4.55
N THR A 124 -28.57 14.18 4.66
CA THR A 124 -27.53 14.65 3.75
C THR A 124 -26.15 14.43 4.36
N GLY A 125 -25.09 14.48 3.54
CA GLY A 125 -23.73 14.36 4.04
C GLY A 125 -23.35 15.45 5.07
N ARG A 126 -24.00 16.62 5.00
CA ARG A 126 -23.81 17.72 5.96
C ARG A 126 -24.40 17.36 7.31
N GLU A 127 -25.63 16.93 7.34
CA GLU A 127 -26.35 16.61 8.56
C GLU A 127 -25.77 15.39 9.27
N ILE A 128 -25.36 14.37 8.50
CA ILE A 128 -24.62 13.23 9.07
C ILE A 128 -23.30 13.67 9.69
N ALA A 129 -22.53 14.55 9.02
CA ALA A 129 -21.28 15.06 9.58
C ALA A 129 -21.51 15.85 10.87
N GLU A 130 -22.58 16.65 10.94
CA GLU A 130 -22.97 17.39 12.14
C GLU A 130 -23.40 16.44 13.26
N GLU A 131 -24.23 15.46 12.96
CA GLU A 131 -24.74 14.51 13.95
C GLU A 131 -23.64 13.61 14.51
N MET A 132 -22.72 13.13 13.67
CA MET A 132 -21.57 12.36 14.11
C MET A 132 -20.69 13.13 15.10
N ARG A 133 -20.53 14.45 14.87
CA ARG A 133 -19.81 15.32 15.81
C ARG A 133 -20.61 15.55 17.09
N ALA A 134 -21.91 15.80 16.98
CA ALA A 134 -22.80 15.99 18.12
C ALA A 134 -22.85 14.78 19.05
N ARG A 135 -22.82 13.57 18.49
CA ARG A 135 -22.77 12.31 19.24
C ARG A 135 -21.35 11.92 19.72
N GLY A 136 -20.33 12.72 19.40
CA GLY A 136 -18.95 12.45 19.80
C GLY A 136 -18.32 11.24 19.08
N ILE A 137 -18.89 10.77 17.98
CA ILE A 137 -18.38 9.63 17.19
C ILE A 137 -17.06 10.02 16.53
N VAL A 138 -16.95 11.27 16.07
CA VAL A 138 -15.75 11.85 15.48
C VAL A 138 -15.55 13.27 15.97
N GLU A 139 -14.28 13.68 16.09
CA GLU A 139 -13.96 15.08 16.41
C GLU A 139 -14.23 15.99 15.21
N GLN A 140 -13.79 15.54 14.03
CA GLN A 140 -13.96 16.30 12.79
C GLN A 140 -14.23 15.37 11.60
N ILE A 141 -15.19 15.76 10.78
CA ILE A 141 -15.45 15.14 9.47
C ILE A 141 -16.06 16.19 8.55
N SER A 142 -15.60 16.28 7.32
CA SER A 142 -16.22 17.16 6.34
C SER A 142 -17.49 16.53 5.75
N PRO A 143 -18.50 17.32 5.37
CA PRO A 143 -19.72 16.85 4.72
C PRO A 143 -19.44 15.97 3.48
N ARG A 144 -18.46 16.39 2.68
CA ARG A 144 -18.04 15.67 1.47
C ARG A 144 -17.44 14.30 1.81
N HIS A 145 -16.67 14.21 2.90
CA HIS A 145 -16.08 12.95 3.35
C HIS A 145 -17.16 12.02 3.90
N ALA A 146 -18.11 12.53 4.71
CA ALA A 146 -19.24 11.76 5.21
C ALA A 146 -20.08 11.18 4.05
N ALA A 147 -20.45 12.01 3.07
CA ALA A 147 -21.20 11.57 1.89
C ALA A 147 -20.46 10.49 1.08
N ARG A 148 -19.13 10.64 0.90
CA ARG A 148 -18.31 9.66 0.20
C ARG A 148 -18.22 8.32 0.93
N LEU A 149 -18.13 8.33 2.26
CA LEU A 149 -18.10 7.12 3.07
C LEU A 149 -19.41 6.37 3.04
N LEU A 150 -20.55 7.08 3.11
CA LEU A 150 -21.89 6.49 2.97
C LEU A 150 -22.07 5.82 1.62
N LYS A 151 -21.69 6.49 0.53
CA LYS A 151 -21.76 5.93 -0.82
C LYS A 151 -20.89 4.68 -0.98
N LYS A 152 -19.71 4.66 -0.36
CA LYS A 152 -18.79 3.51 -0.41
C LYS A 152 -19.26 2.33 0.45
N GLY A 153 -20.03 2.62 1.52
CA GLY A 153 -20.60 1.62 2.42
C GLY A 153 -21.87 0.93 1.91
N GLY A 154 -22.32 1.21 0.68
CA GLY A 154 -23.48 0.57 0.08
C GLY A 154 -24.83 1.06 0.61
N CYS A 155 -24.87 2.09 1.46
CA CYS A 155 -26.10 2.75 1.88
C CYS A 155 -26.58 3.70 0.76
N ASN A 156 -27.09 3.13 -0.32
CA ASN A 156 -27.84 3.89 -1.31
C ASN A 156 -29.24 4.15 -0.73
N HIS A 157 -29.43 5.31 -0.12
CA HIS A 157 -30.76 5.81 0.18
C HIS A 157 -31.42 6.35 -1.09
N THR A 158 -31.77 5.46 -2.00
CA THR A 158 -32.84 5.64 -2.93
C THR A 158 -33.99 4.79 -2.41
N ALA A 159 -34.59 5.19 -1.30
CA ALA A 159 -35.94 4.76 -1.01
C ALA A 159 -36.86 5.48 -2.00
N SER A 160 -37.14 4.82 -3.12
CA SER A 160 -38.32 5.10 -3.91
C SER A 160 -39.53 5.08 -2.98
N ALA A 161 -40.10 6.24 -2.75
CA ALA A 161 -41.48 6.33 -2.28
C ALA A 161 -42.38 5.78 -3.40
N ILE A 162 -42.84 4.57 -3.23
CA ILE A 162 -43.97 4.03 -4.00
C ILE A 162 -45.19 4.07 -3.09
N GLY A 163 -46.20 4.78 -3.55
CA GLY A 163 -47.59 4.68 -3.12
C GLY A 163 -48.08 5.76 -2.26
#